data_789b4669415fde1cfa06f7a522043f58
#
_entry.id   789b4669415fde1cfa06f7a522043f58
#
_cell.length_a   1.000
_cell.length_b   1.000
_cell.length_c   1.000
_cell.angle_alpha   90.00
_cell.angle_beta   90.00
_cell.angle_gamma   90.00
#
_symmetry.space_group_name_H-M   'P 1'
#
loop_
_entity.id
_entity.type
_entity.pdbx_description
1 polymer ?
#
loop_
_entity_poly.entity_id
_entity_poly.type
_entity_poly.pdbx_seq_one_letter_code
_entity_poly.pdbx_strand_id
1 'polypeptide(L)'
;MKQSWLPMAALLAFGAVAASAEEVRVYNWSDYIDEELLAKFEAETGYDLVYDVFDSNEVLETKLLAGGSGYDVVVPTGTFLQRQIQAGAFQPLDYSKLPNSGNLWDVIKDRTAQYDPDNAYSINYMWGTTGIGVNVGKVAEVLGADAPINSLALVFDPANMEKLASCGVHFLDAPTEIIPAALAYIGEDPDSKDPEVLAKAEEALMAVRPYIQKFHSSEYINALANGEICVAFGWSGDILQARDRAAEADNGVDVAYNAPTEGALMWFDQMAVPVDAPNVEGAHAFLNFIMDANNMAAASNYVYYANGNKASQEFLIEDVIGDTAIYPDEATLANLYTVTPFDAGVQRTVTRLWTKVKSGQ
;
A
#
# COMPACT_ATOMS: atom_id res chain seq x y z
N MET A 1 -78.01 -18.02 -40.20
CA MET A 1 -76.61 -17.59 -40.21
C MET A 1 -76.29 -17.00 -38.82
N LYS A 2 -75.59 -17.74 -37.98
CA LYS A 2 -75.16 -17.28 -36.63
C LYS A 2 -73.66 -17.04 -36.70
N GLN A 3 -73.24 -15.76 -36.61
CA GLN A 3 -71.83 -15.37 -36.52
C GLN A 3 -71.42 -15.49 -35.03
N SER A 4 -70.45 -16.37 -34.78
CA SER A 4 -69.77 -16.51 -33.47
C SER A 4 -68.57 -15.55 -33.44
N TRP A 5 -68.59 -14.62 -32.51
CA TRP A 5 -67.44 -13.77 -32.16
C TRP A 5 -66.61 -14.47 -31.09
N LEU A 6 -65.34 -14.73 -31.40
CA LEU A 6 -64.33 -15.17 -30.45
C LEU A 6 -63.63 -13.94 -29.86
N PRO A 7 -63.42 -13.83 -28.56
CA PRO A 7 -62.63 -12.75 -28.00
C PRO A 7 -61.13 -13.11 -28.11
N MET A 8 -60.39 -12.21 -28.72
CA MET A 8 -58.95 -12.25 -28.84
C MET A 8 -58.36 -11.76 -27.51
N ALA A 9 -57.81 -12.70 -26.71
CA ALA A 9 -57.07 -12.36 -25.50
C ALA A 9 -55.69 -11.86 -25.88
N ALA A 10 -55.39 -10.57 -25.63
CA ALA A 10 -54.09 -10.02 -25.77
C ALA A 10 -53.22 -10.41 -24.53
N LEU A 11 -52.21 -11.28 -24.75
CA LEU A 11 -51.14 -11.52 -23.77
C LEU A 11 -50.23 -10.30 -23.75
N LEU A 12 -50.33 -9.51 -22.69
CA LEU A 12 -49.31 -8.53 -22.34
C LEU A 12 -48.08 -9.28 -21.77
N ALA A 13 -47.04 -9.53 -22.57
CA ALA A 13 -45.76 -9.95 -22.13
C ALA A 13 -45.07 -8.77 -21.42
N PHE A 14 -45.08 -8.78 -20.09
CA PHE A 14 -44.15 -7.94 -19.30
C PHE A 14 -42.74 -8.49 -19.53
N GLY A 15 -42.00 -7.87 -20.41
CA GLY A 15 -40.56 -8.03 -20.49
C GLY A 15 -39.94 -7.46 -19.21
N ALA A 16 -39.43 -8.32 -18.32
CA ALA A 16 -38.54 -7.87 -17.25
C ALA A 16 -37.29 -7.30 -17.95
N VAL A 17 -37.14 -6.00 -17.95
CA VAL A 17 -35.86 -5.35 -18.23
C VAL A 17 -35.00 -5.76 -17.05
N ALA A 18 -34.03 -6.66 -17.26
CA ALA A 18 -32.96 -6.86 -16.29
C ALA A 18 -32.27 -5.52 -16.14
N ALA A 19 -32.42 -4.86 -15.00
CA ALA A 19 -31.57 -3.73 -14.65
C ALA A 19 -30.12 -4.26 -14.67
N SER A 20 -29.24 -3.66 -15.48
CA SER A 20 -27.82 -3.92 -15.36
C SER A 20 -27.41 -3.50 -13.94
N ALA A 21 -26.60 -4.32 -13.26
CA ALA A 21 -26.05 -3.93 -11.99
C ALA A 21 -25.30 -2.59 -12.14
N GLU A 22 -25.39 -1.74 -11.12
CA GLU A 22 -24.60 -0.50 -11.11
C GLU A 22 -23.15 -0.85 -10.84
N GLU A 23 -22.24 -0.21 -11.55
CA GLU A 23 -20.81 -0.47 -11.48
C GLU A 23 -20.15 0.34 -10.35
N VAL A 24 -19.23 -0.28 -9.62
CA VAL A 24 -18.32 0.37 -8.66
C VAL A 24 -16.89 0.18 -9.13
N ARG A 25 -16.15 1.28 -9.24
CA ARG A 25 -14.77 1.29 -9.73
C ARG A 25 -13.79 1.60 -8.62
N VAL A 26 -12.92 0.64 -8.31
CA VAL A 26 -11.89 0.74 -7.27
C VAL A 26 -10.52 0.79 -7.93
N TYR A 27 -9.66 1.71 -7.47
CA TYR A 27 -8.27 1.81 -7.89
C TYR A 27 -7.37 1.67 -6.67
N ASN A 28 -6.74 0.53 -6.54
CA ASN A 28 -5.94 0.15 -5.37
C ASN A 28 -4.51 -0.22 -5.79
N TRP A 29 -3.68 -0.53 -4.83
CA TRP A 29 -2.33 -1.04 -5.06
C TRP A 29 -2.37 -2.45 -5.66
N SER A 30 -1.32 -2.83 -6.38
CA SER A 30 -1.13 -4.21 -6.83
C SER A 30 -0.90 -5.14 -5.64
N ASP A 31 -1.36 -6.41 -5.75
CA ASP A 31 -1.20 -7.45 -4.71
C ASP A 31 -1.74 -7.04 -3.32
N TYR A 32 -2.84 -6.27 -3.23
CA TYR A 32 -3.25 -5.59 -2.00
C TYR A 32 -4.68 -5.89 -1.54
N ILE A 33 -5.31 -6.92 -2.09
CA ILE A 33 -6.61 -7.44 -1.65
C ILE A 33 -6.76 -8.90 -2.10
N ASP A 34 -7.53 -9.67 -1.33
CA ASP A 34 -7.95 -11.00 -1.74
C ASP A 34 -9.05 -10.91 -2.82
N GLU A 35 -8.87 -11.58 -3.94
CA GLU A 35 -9.86 -11.61 -5.03
C GLU A 35 -11.19 -12.24 -4.59
N GLU A 36 -11.19 -13.13 -3.57
CA GLU A 36 -12.42 -13.69 -3.01
C GLU A 36 -13.28 -12.62 -2.34
N LEU A 37 -12.67 -11.57 -1.76
CA LEU A 37 -13.40 -10.43 -1.21
C LEU A 37 -14.09 -9.60 -2.29
N LEU A 38 -13.50 -9.49 -3.48
CA LEU A 38 -14.11 -8.77 -4.60
C LEU A 38 -15.40 -9.49 -5.04
N ALA A 39 -15.32 -10.81 -5.25
CA ALA A 39 -16.47 -11.63 -5.60
C ALA A 39 -17.55 -11.63 -4.48
N LYS A 40 -17.12 -11.59 -3.21
CA LYS A 40 -18.04 -11.50 -2.05
C LYS A 40 -18.78 -10.16 -2.05
N PHE A 41 -18.10 -9.05 -2.34
CA PHE A 41 -18.73 -7.73 -2.44
C PHE A 41 -19.84 -7.72 -3.49
N GLU A 42 -19.57 -8.23 -4.70
CA GLU A 42 -20.57 -8.33 -5.76
C GLU A 42 -21.78 -9.18 -5.35
N ALA A 43 -21.51 -10.35 -4.72
CA ALA A 43 -22.57 -11.26 -4.29
C ALA A 43 -23.48 -10.67 -3.18
N GLU A 44 -22.90 -9.90 -2.25
CA GLU A 44 -23.65 -9.33 -1.11
C GLU A 44 -24.37 -8.04 -1.45
N THR A 45 -23.83 -7.24 -2.40
CA THR A 45 -24.37 -5.90 -2.69
C THR A 45 -25.14 -5.82 -4.00
N GLY A 46 -24.84 -6.69 -4.95
CA GLY A 46 -25.43 -6.68 -6.30
C GLY A 46 -24.81 -5.62 -7.23
N TYR A 47 -23.73 -4.94 -6.80
CA TYR A 47 -22.94 -4.09 -7.69
C TYR A 47 -22.01 -4.96 -8.56
N ASP A 48 -21.72 -4.51 -9.78
CA ASP A 48 -20.61 -5.02 -10.59
C ASP A 48 -19.34 -4.28 -10.20
N LEU A 49 -18.25 -4.98 -9.88
CA LEU A 49 -17.01 -4.37 -9.41
C LEU A 49 -15.94 -4.35 -10.52
N VAL A 50 -15.45 -3.16 -10.83
CA VAL A 50 -14.24 -2.96 -11.66
C VAL A 50 -13.09 -2.62 -10.73
N TYR A 51 -12.08 -3.48 -10.70
CA TYR A 51 -10.93 -3.33 -9.85
C TYR A 51 -9.66 -3.18 -10.67
N ASP A 52 -9.08 -1.98 -10.64
CA ASP A 52 -7.83 -1.65 -11.32
C ASP A 52 -6.71 -1.43 -10.29
N VAL A 53 -5.46 -1.62 -10.72
CA VAL A 53 -4.32 -1.51 -9.83
C VAL A 53 -3.29 -0.48 -10.29
N PHE A 54 -2.54 0.07 -9.32
CA PHE A 54 -1.37 0.91 -9.53
C PHE A 54 -0.23 0.46 -8.60
N ASP A 55 0.97 0.97 -8.85
CA ASP A 55 2.18 0.64 -8.10
C ASP A 55 2.94 1.87 -7.57
N SER A 56 2.37 3.07 -7.73
CA SER A 56 2.95 4.29 -7.15
C SER A 56 1.90 5.36 -6.86
N ASN A 57 2.07 6.07 -5.74
CA ASN A 57 1.24 7.22 -5.38
C ASN A 57 1.27 8.33 -6.45
N GLU A 58 2.40 8.51 -7.14
CA GLU A 58 2.57 9.52 -8.19
C GLU A 58 1.67 9.23 -9.41
N VAL A 59 1.47 7.96 -9.76
CA VAL A 59 0.55 7.52 -10.82
C VAL A 59 -0.88 7.85 -10.41
N LEU A 60 -1.30 7.47 -9.20
CA LEU A 60 -2.62 7.79 -8.66
C LEU A 60 -2.85 9.31 -8.62
N GLU A 61 -1.89 10.07 -8.07
CA GLU A 61 -2.00 11.52 -7.95
C GLU A 61 -2.15 12.21 -9.31
N THR A 62 -1.35 11.79 -10.30
CA THR A 62 -1.45 12.32 -11.66
C THR A 62 -2.84 12.12 -12.24
N LYS A 63 -3.43 10.96 -12.02
CA LYS A 63 -4.77 10.62 -12.49
C LYS A 63 -5.85 11.48 -11.78
N LEU A 64 -5.78 11.64 -10.46
CA LEU A 64 -6.73 12.42 -9.68
C LEU A 64 -6.67 13.92 -10.03
N LEU A 65 -5.46 14.49 -10.12
CA LEU A 65 -5.27 15.91 -10.39
C LEU A 65 -5.57 16.29 -11.86
N ALA A 66 -5.57 15.33 -12.77
CA ALA A 66 -6.04 15.56 -14.16
C ALA A 66 -7.55 15.74 -14.22
N GLY A 67 -8.31 15.28 -13.22
CA GLY A 67 -9.77 15.25 -13.19
C GLY A 67 -10.36 14.16 -14.08
N GLY A 68 -11.61 13.78 -13.82
CA GLY A 68 -12.29 12.71 -14.54
C GLY A 68 -11.58 11.37 -14.31
N SER A 69 -11.23 11.08 -13.06
CA SER A 69 -10.50 9.86 -12.69
C SER A 69 -11.23 8.58 -13.13
N GLY A 70 -12.56 8.63 -13.09
CA GLY A 70 -13.44 7.52 -13.44
C GLY A 70 -13.53 6.45 -12.35
N TYR A 71 -12.96 6.69 -11.16
CA TYR A 71 -13.00 5.78 -10.02
C TYR A 71 -13.93 6.29 -8.92
N ASP A 72 -14.50 5.35 -8.18
CA ASP A 72 -15.38 5.60 -7.05
C ASP A 72 -14.63 5.54 -5.72
N VAL A 73 -13.65 4.63 -5.61
CA VAL A 73 -12.76 4.49 -4.46
C VAL A 73 -11.32 4.43 -4.92
N VAL A 74 -10.44 5.14 -4.23
CA VAL A 74 -8.99 5.12 -4.46
C VAL A 74 -8.25 5.00 -3.13
N VAL A 75 -6.99 4.53 -3.16
CA VAL A 75 -6.24 4.18 -1.95
C VAL A 75 -4.89 4.89 -1.89
N PRO A 76 -4.85 6.21 -1.66
CA PRO A 76 -3.59 6.94 -1.47
C PRO A 76 -2.97 6.67 -0.09
N THR A 77 -1.64 6.79 -0.01
CA THR A 77 -0.93 6.88 1.27
C THR A 77 -1.15 8.24 1.92
N GLY A 78 -1.15 8.31 3.26
CA GLY A 78 -1.54 9.48 4.04
C GLY A 78 -0.90 10.80 3.63
N THR A 79 0.40 10.82 3.30
CA THR A 79 1.10 12.02 2.83
C THR A 79 0.57 12.55 1.49
N PHE A 80 0.20 11.64 0.59
CA PHE A 80 -0.43 11.99 -0.69
C PHE A 80 -1.90 12.38 -0.49
N LEU A 81 -2.63 11.64 0.35
CA LEU A 81 -4.02 11.98 0.71
C LEU A 81 -4.12 13.43 1.20
N GLN A 82 -3.24 13.85 2.12
CA GLN A 82 -3.29 15.20 2.70
C GLN A 82 -3.20 16.29 1.64
N ARG A 83 -2.26 16.20 0.70
CA ARG A 83 -2.13 17.22 -0.35
C ARG A 83 -3.22 17.12 -1.41
N GLN A 84 -3.75 15.92 -1.66
CA GLN A 84 -4.88 15.71 -2.55
C GLN A 84 -6.18 16.26 -1.96
N ILE A 85 -6.40 16.14 -0.63
CA ILE A 85 -7.49 16.84 0.08
C ILE A 85 -7.34 18.35 -0.09
N GLN A 86 -6.15 18.90 0.12
CA GLN A 86 -5.88 20.33 -0.05
C GLN A 86 -6.10 20.81 -1.49
N ALA A 87 -5.88 19.95 -2.47
CA ALA A 87 -6.15 20.20 -3.89
C ALA A 87 -7.63 20.04 -4.25
N GLY A 88 -8.49 19.59 -3.33
CA GLY A 88 -9.92 19.37 -3.58
C GLY A 88 -10.23 18.12 -4.40
N ALA A 89 -9.34 17.10 -4.37
CA ALA A 89 -9.52 15.87 -5.14
C ALA A 89 -10.55 14.91 -4.52
N PHE A 90 -10.86 15.05 -3.23
CA PHE A 90 -11.76 14.17 -2.49
C PHE A 90 -12.99 14.88 -1.98
N GLN A 91 -14.08 14.15 -1.81
CA GLN A 91 -15.28 14.59 -1.11
C GLN A 91 -15.33 14.01 0.31
N PRO A 92 -15.93 14.72 1.28
CA PRO A 92 -16.11 14.19 2.63
C PRO A 92 -16.96 12.91 2.61
N LEU A 93 -16.64 11.97 3.48
CA LEU A 93 -17.41 10.74 3.66
C LEU A 93 -18.73 11.01 4.37
N ASP A 94 -19.80 10.36 3.91
CA ASP A 94 -21.08 10.33 4.61
C ASP A 94 -21.11 9.15 5.60
N TYR A 95 -20.72 9.42 6.85
CA TYR A 95 -20.69 8.41 7.89
C TYR A 95 -22.05 7.80 8.23
N SER A 96 -23.16 8.41 7.82
CA SER A 96 -24.50 7.81 7.97
C SER A 96 -24.68 6.56 7.08
N LYS A 97 -23.85 6.43 6.04
CA LYS A 97 -23.80 5.27 5.12
C LYS A 97 -22.74 4.25 5.53
N LEU A 98 -22.00 4.49 6.60
CA LEU A 98 -20.87 3.68 7.06
C LEU A 98 -21.15 3.08 8.46
N PRO A 99 -22.18 2.22 8.64
CA PRO A 99 -22.51 1.64 9.95
C PRO A 99 -21.35 0.85 10.55
N ASN A 100 -20.42 0.29 9.75
CA ASN A 100 -19.26 -0.45 10.24
C ASN A 100 -18.10 0.46 10.68
N SER A 101 -18.24 1.80 10.59
CA SER A 101 -17.19 2.73 11.04
C SER A 101 -16.88 2.64 12.54
N GLY A 102 -17.81 2.10 13.34
CA GLY A 102 -17.57 1.79 14.76
C GLY A 102 -16.53 0.70 15.02
N ASN A 103 -16.17 -0.08 14.00
CA ASN A 103 -15.14 -1.12 14.08
C ASN A 103 -13.71 -0.53 13.98
N LEU A 104 -13.56 0.72 13.51
CA LEU A 104 -12.26 1.34 13.30
C LEU A 104 -11.51 1.53 14.63
N TRP A 105 -10.19 1.47 14.56
CA TRP A 105 -9.30 1.56 15.70
C TRP A 105 -8.94 3.01 16.01
N ASP A 106 -9.38 3.53 17.17
CA ASP A 106 -9.16 4.92 17.53
C ASP A 106 -7.67 5.32 17.56
N VAL A 107 -6.77 4.42 18.01
CA VAL A 107 -5.32 4.69 18.00
C VAL A 107 -4.79 4.95 16.59
N ILE A 108 -5.31 4.23 15.59
CA ILE A 108 -4.93 4.45 14.18
C ILE A 108 -5.59 5.72 13.63
N LYS A 109 -6.87 5.95 13.95
CA LYS A 109 -7.58 7.19 13.59
C LYS A 109 -6.86 8.44 14.12
N ASP A 110 -6.38 8.41 15.37
CA ASP A 110 -5.62 9.52 15.96
C ASP A 110 -4.32 9.78 15.21
N ARG A 111 -3.65 8.71 14.73
CA ARG A 111 -2.41 8.83 13.92
C ARG A 111 -2.69 9.35 12.52
N THR A 112 -3.77 8.90 11.89
CA THR A 112 -4.13 9.31 10.51
C THR A 112 -4.73 10.71 10.46
N ALA A 113 -5.24 11.24 11.58
CA ALA A 113 -5.76 12.60 11.70
C ALA A 113 -4.73 13.70 11.33
N GLN A 114 -3.43 13.40 11.36
CA GLN A 114 -2.41 14.32 10.86
C GLN A 114 -2.50 14.56 9.35
N TYR A 115 -3.01 13.59 8.60
CA TYR A 115 -3.15 13.65 7.15
C TYR A 115 -4.58 14.03 6.71
N ASP A 116 -5.57 13.59 7.48
CA ASP A 116 -6.99 13.82 7.25
C ASP A 116 -7.63 14.27 8.58
N PRO A 117 -7.68 15.58 8.84
CA PRO A 117 -8.27 16.11 10.07
C PRO A 117 -9.69 15.58 10.30
N ASP A 118 -9.95 15.07 11.52
CA ASP A 118 -11.19 14.42 11.91
C ASP A 118 -11.52 13.14 11.13
N ASN A 119 -10.60 12.61 10.33
CA ASN A 119 -10.81 11.50 9.39
C ASN A 119 -12.06 11.73 8.52
N ALA A 120 -12.19 12.95 8.01
CA ALA A 120 -13.41 13.39 7.33
C ALA A 120 -13.53 12.89 5.89
N TYR A 121 -12.41 12.56 5.23
CA TYR A 121 -12.33 12.22 3.81
C TYR A 121 -11.99 10.76 3.53
N SER A 122 -11.51 10.02 4.55
CA SER A 122 -10.96 8.69 4.36
C SER A 122 -11.19 7.76 5.55
N ILE A 123 -11.04 6.46 5.28
CA ILE A 123 -10.88 5.43 6.31
C ILE A 123 -9.51 4.79 6.18
N ASN A 124 -8.86 4.42 7.28
CA ASN A 124 -7.64 3.64 7.18
C ASN A 124 -7.96 2.22 6.69
N TYR A 125 -7.29 1.80 5.63
CA TYR A 125 -7.34 0.44 5.10
C TYR A 125 -6.26 -0.40 5.75
N MET A 126 -5.01 -0.18 5.35
CA MET A 126 -3.84 -0.87 5.88
C MET A 126 -2.80 0.12 6.38
N TRP A 127 -1.89 -0.36 7.21
CA TRP A 127 -0.67 0.34 7.58
C TRP A 127 0.48 -0.66 7.68
N GLY A 128 1.68 -0.16 7.50
CA GLY A 128 2.87 -0.99 7.55
C GLY A 128 4.13 -0.15 7.70
N THR A 129 5.26 -0.81 7.49
CA THR A 129 6.58 -0.20 7.57
C THR A 129 7.39 -0.47 6.31
N THR A 130 8.36 0.42 6.04
CA THR A 130 9.32 0.25 4.96
C THR A 130 10.66 -0.20 5.54
N GLY A 131 11.16 -1.32 5.05
CA GLY A 131 12.36 -1.94 5.63
C GLY A 131 13.06 -2.90 4.68
N ILE A 132 13.74 -3.86 5.23
CA ILE A 132 14.69 -4.71 4.53
C ILE A 132 14.16 -6.13 4.43
N GLY A 133 13.90 -6.58 3.19
CA GLY A 133 13.65 -7.98 2.86
C GLY A 133 14.94 -8.67 2.45
N VAL A 134 15.19 -9.85 3.02
CA VAL A 134 16.39 -10.62 2.72
C VAL A 134 16.07 -12.07 2.37
N ASN A 135 16.79 -12.62 1.40
CA ASN A 135 16.99 -14.05 1.29
C ASN A 135 18.12 -14.41 2.29
N VAL A 136 17.73 -14.98 3.43
CA VAL A 136 18.63 -15.23 4.57
C VAL A 136 19.84 -16.06 4.15
N GLY A 137 19.63 -17.13 3.38
CA GLY A 137 20.70 -18.01 2.92
C GLY A 137 21.69 -17.29 2.00
N LYS A 138 21.22 -16.55 1.01
CA LYS A 138 22.09 -15.82 0.07
C LYS A 138 22.85 -14.69 0.71
N VAL A 139 22.22 -13.93 1.62
CA VAL A 139 22.90 -12.86 2.35
C VAL A 139 23.99 -13.44 3.26
N ALA A 140 23.72 -14.54 3.96
CA ALA A 140 24.72 -15.22 4.78
C ALA A 140 25.88 -15.81 3.95
N GLU A 141 25.62 -16.30 2.74
CA GLU A 141 26.66 -16.77 1.80
C GLU A 141 27.61 -15.63 1.38
N VAL A 142 27.06 -14.43 1.12
CA VAL A 142 27.82 -13.29 0.57
C VAL A 142 28.49 -12.45 1.65
N LEU A 143 27.81 -12.20 2.77
CA LEU A 143 28.31 -11.34 3.86
C LEU A 143 28.73 -12.09 5.12
N GLY A 144 28.39 -13.36 5.24
CA GLY A 144 28.61 -14.17 6.46
C GLY A 144 27.39 -14.15 7.39
N ALA A 145 27.44 -15.01 8.42
CA ALA A 145 26.35 -15.18 9.38
C ALA A 145 26.06 -13.93 10.25
N ASP A 146 27.03 -13.05 10.39
CA ASP A 146 26.91 -11.79 11.16
C ASP A 146 26.49 -10.59 10.28
N ALA A 147 25.91 -10.85 9.10
CA ALA A 147 25.41 -9.78 8.22
C ALA A 147 24.42 -8.88 8.98
N PRO A 148 24.49 -7.54 8.80
CA PRO A 148 23.65 -6.58 9.55
C PRO A 148 22.24 -6.50 8.95
N ILE A 149 21.49 -7.62 8.92
CA ILE A 149 20.19 -7.73 8.25
C ILE A 149 19.10 -6.85 8.85
N ASN A 150 19.28 -6.37 10.06
CA ASN A 150 18.37 -5.47 10.78
C ASN A 150 18.88 -4.02 10.85
N SER A 151 19.85 -3.65 10.03
CA SER A 151 20.42 -2.30 9.99
C SER A 151 20.38 -1.74 8.56
N LEU A 152 20.11 -0.44 8.43
CA LEU A 152 20.20 0.29 7.16
C LEU A 152 21.60 0.20 6.55
N ALA A 153 22.64 -0.10 7.33
CA ALA A 153 23.98 -0.36 6.82
C ALA A 153 24.03 -1.54 5.83
N LEU A 154 23.08 -2.48 5.87
CA LEU A 154 23.00 -3.54 4.86
C LEU A 154 22.87 -2.97 3.45
N VAL A 155 22.05 -1.93 3.29
CA VAL A 155 21.63 -1.37 1.98
C VAL A 155 22.20 0.03 1.68
N PHE A 156 22.82 0.71 2.67
CA PHE A 156 23.40 2.04 2.47
C PHE A 156 24.91 2.10 2.72
N ASP A 157 25.55 1.02 3.24
CA ASP A 157 27.01 0.93 3.27
C ASP A 157 27.54 0.38 1.95
N PRO A 158 28.35 1.15 1.19
CA PRO A 158 28.92 0.70 -0.08
C PRO A 158 29.70 -0.62 0.02
N ALA A 159 30.36 -0.89 1.16
CA ALA A 159 31.13 -2.11 1.33
C ALA A 159 30.26 -3.38 1.40
N ASN A 160 29.05 -3.27 1.96
CA ASN A 160 28.05 -4.34 1.94
C ASN A 160 27.41 -4.46 0.55
N MET A 161 26.98 -3.33 -0.01
CA MET A 161 26.29 -3.28 -1.29
C MET A 161 27.15 -3.77 -2.46
N GLU A 162 28.46 -3.50 -2.46
CA GLU A 162 29.39 -4.03 -3.47
C GLU A 162 29.37 -5.57 -3.51
N LYS A 163 29.31 -6.21 -2.36
CA LYS A 163 29.23 -7.68 -2.28
C LYS A 163 27.86 -8.19 -2.68
N LEU A 164 26.79 -7.56 -2.16
CA LEU A 164 25.39 -7.92 -2.43
C LEU A 164 25.01 -7.74 -3.91
N ALA A 165 25.70 -6.88 -4.66
CA ALA A 165 25.49 -6.73 -6.10
C ALA A 165 25.61 -8.06 -6.87
N SER A 166 26.39 -9.03 -6.35
CA SER A 166 26.56 -10.35 -6.95
C SER A 166 25.30 -11.23 -6.89
N CYS A 167 24.42 -10.99 -5.92
CA CYS A 167 23.17 -11.76 -5.75
C CYS A 167 21.90 -10.95 -5.99
N GLY A 168 22.02 -9.66 -6.31
CA GLY A 168 20.93 -8.77 -6.71
C GLY A 168 20.27 -8.03 -5.55
N VAL A 169 20.13 -6.70 -5.74
CA VAL A 169 19.48 -5.78 -4.79
C VAL A 169 18.45 -4.94 -5.53
N HIS A 170 17.20 -4.96 -5.08
CA HIS A 170 16.13 -4.11 -5.59
C HIS A 170 15.72 -3.06 -4.54
N PHE A 171 15.41 -1.87 -5.01
CA PHE A 171 14.83 -0.80 -4.20
C PHE A 171 13.46 -0.40 -4.75
N LEU A 172 12.58 0.09 -3.89
CA LEU A 172 11.35 0.75 -4.32
C LEU A 172 11.65 1.91 -5.26
N ASP A 173 10.83 2.10 -6.27
CA ASP A 173 10.80 3.35 -7.07
C ASP A 173 9.89 4.37 -6.38
N ALA A 174 10.24 4.74 -5.15
CA ALA A 174 9.46 5.61 -4.28
C ALA A 174 10.38 6.56 -3.49
N PRO A 175 10.62 7.78 -3.97
CA PRO A 175 11.51 8.74 -3.30
C PRO A 175 11.05 9.09 -1.88
N THR A 176 9.74 9.07 -1.63
CA THR A 176 9.13 9.32 -0.31
C THR A 176 9.41 8.22 0.72
N GLU A 177 9.92 7.08 0.28
CA GLU A 177 10.34 5.95 1.12
C GLU A 177 11.86 5.91 1.27
N ILE A 178 12.56 6.03 0.14
CA ILE A 178 14.01 5.79 0.07
C ILE A 178 14.82 6.95 0.64
N ILE A 179 14.40 8.21 0.40
CA ILE A 179 15.12 9.39 0.91
C ILE A 179 15.05 9.48 2.44
N PRO A 180 13.88 9.32 3.10
CA PRO A 180 13.79 9.23 4.56
C PRO A 180 14.68 8.14 5.16
N ALA A 181 14.74 6.95 4.54
CA ALA A 181 15.61 5.88 5.00
C ALA A 181 17.10 6.23 4.88
N ALA A 182 17.50 6.87 3.78
CA ALA A 182 18.88 7.35 3.63
C ALA A 182 19.24 8.42 4.67
N LEU A 183 18.28 9.31 5.02
CA LEU A 183 18.46 10.29 6.09
C LEU A 183 18.60 9.62 7.46
N ALA A 184 17.74 8.64 7.78
CA ALA A 184 17.84 7.85 9.01
C ALA A 184 19.20 7.15 9.11
N TYR A 185 19.69 6.55 8.01
CA TYR A 185 20.99 5.90 7.95
C TYR A 185 22.16 6.84 8.32
N ILE A 186 22.15 8.07 7.84
CA ILE A 186 23.22 9.06 8.12
C ILE A 186 22.98 9.83 9.42
N GLY A 187 21.94 9.52 10.20
CA GLY A 187 21.63 10.13 11.49
C GLY A 187 21.01 11.53 11.40
N GLU A 188 20.42 11.86 10.26
CA GLU A 188 19.64 13.09 10.06
C GLU A 188 18.14 12.84 10.29
N ASP A 189 17.35 13.92 10.43
CA ASP A 189 15.90 13.82 10.57
C ASP A 189 15.29 13.25 9.29
N PRO A 190 14.62 12.08 9.34
CA PRO A 190 13.98 11.46 8.18
C PRO A 190 12.91 12.33 7.51
N ASP A 191 12.28 13.25 8.27
CA ASP A 191 11.27 14.18 7.75
C ASP A 191 11.86 15.54 7.34
N SER A 192 13.18 15.66 7.23
CA SER A 192 13.83 16.93 6.86
C SER A 192 13.40 17.41 5.48
N LYS A 193 13.12 18.73 5.39
CA LYS A 193 12.82 19.45 4.14
C LYS A 193 13.96 20.39 3.74
N ASP A 194 15.05 20.40 4.51
CA ASP A 194 16.21 21.25 4.25
C ASP A 194 16.97 20.76 3.03
N PRO A 195 17.19 21.60 2.01
CA PRO A 195 17.94 21.23 0.81
C PRO A 195 19.37 20.75 1.07
N GLU A 196 20.04 21.27 2.11
CA GLU A 196 21.41 20.84 2.48
C GLU A 196 21.40 19.43 3.10
N VAL A 197 20.37 19.11 3.87
CA VAL A 197 20.17 17.77 4.46
C VAL A 197 19.77 16.77 3.37
N LEU A 198 18.88 17.16 2.46
CA LEU A 198 18.49 16.33 1.30
C LEU A 198 19.70 16.04 0.37
N ALA A 199 20.64 16.98 0.23
CA ALA A 199 21.86 16.73 -0.52
C ALA A 199 22.74 15.65 0.10
N LYS A 200 22.78 15.53 1.44
CA LYS A 200 23.50 14.43 2.12
C LYS A 200 22.85 13.07 1.85
N ALA A 201 21.51 13.01 1.80
CA ALA A 201 20.81 11.78 1.39
C ALA A 201 21.13 11.39 -0.06
N GLU A 202 21.23 12.40 -0.97
CA GLU A 202 21.68 12.18 -2.35
C GLU A 202 23.08 11.55 -2.39
N GLU A 203 24.03 12.08 -1.61
CA GLU A 203 25.39 11.53 -1.55
C GLU A 203 25.40 10.07 -1.09
N ALA A 204 24.66 9.75 -0.02
CA ALA A 204 24.53 8.38 0.50
C ALA A 204 23.92 7.44 -0.56
N LEU A 205 22.87 7.85 -1.23
CA LEU A 205 22.21 7.08 -2.29
C LEU A 205 23.12 6.89 -3.51
N MET A 206 23.82 7.92 -3.94
CA MET A 206 24.75 7.85 -5.08
C MET A 206 25.95 6.93 -4.79
N ALA A 207 26.38 6.82 -3.52
CA ALA A 207 27.46 5.92 -3.13
C ALA A 207 27.09 4.43 -3.33
N VAL A 208 25.81 4.08 -3.16
CA VAL A 208 25.31 2.69 -3.32
C VAL A 208 24.62 2.44 -4.65
N ARG A 209 24.32 3.50 -5.41
CA ARG A 209 23.62 3.41 -6.70
C ARG A 209 24.19 2.40 -7.68
N PRO A 210 25.52 2.27 -7.85
CA PRO A 210 26.09 1.30 -8.79
C PRO A 210 25.76 -0.18 -8.49
N TYR A 211 25.36 -0.46 -7.27
CA TYR A 211 25.07 -1.80 -6.77
C TYR A 211 23.58 -2.13 -6.75
N ILE A 212 22.71 -1.14 -6.99
CA ILE A 212 21.27 -1.34 -7.07
C ILE A 212 20.94 -1.83 -8.48
N GLN A 213 20.45 -3.06 -8.57
CA GLN A 213 20.12 -3.70 -9.84
C GLN A 213 18.86 -3.08 -10.46
N LYS A 214 17.84 -2.77 -9.64
CA LYS A 214 16.55 -2.27 -10.12
C LYS A 214 15.85 -1.39 -9.10
N PHE A 215 15.15 -0.38 -9.61
CA PHE A 215 14.13 0.36 -8.87
C PHE A 215 12.75 -0.06 -9.40
N HIS A 216 11.95 -0.70 -8.57
CA HIS A 216 10.59 -1.12 -8.90
C HIS A 216 9.78 -1.41 -7.65
N SER A 217 8.50 -0.98 -7.63
CA SER A 217 7.67 -1.04 -6.41
C SER A 217 6.79 -2.30 -6.29
N SER A 218 6.89 -3.28 -7.21
CA SER A 218 6.13 -4.54 -7.11
C SER A 218 6.94 -5.79 -7.50
N GLU A 219 7.81 -5.73 -8.52
CA GLU A 219 8.52 -6.92 -9.02
C GLU A 219 9.42 -7.61 -8.00
N TYR A 220 9.89 -6.89 -6.98
CA TYR A 220 10.77 -7.45 -5.95
C TYR A 220 10.11 -8.58 -5.15
N ILE A 221 8.76 -8.62 -5.05
CA ILE A 221 8.00 -9.65 -4.35
C ILE A 221 8.35 -11.02 -4.95
N ASN A 222 8.11 -11.17 -6.26
CA ASN A 222 8.39 -12.42 -6.95
C ASN A 222 9.90 -12.69 -7.07
N ALA A 223 10.71 -11.65 -7.26
CA ALA A 223 12.17 -11.81 -7.35
C ALA A 223 12.78 -12.35 -6.04
N LEU A 224 12.30 -11.90 -4.87
CA LEU A 224 12.67 -12.48 -3.57
C LEU A 224 12.14 -13.90 -3.41
N ALA A 225 10.85 -14.13 -3.68
CA ALA A 225 10.20 -15.44 -3.52
C ALA A 225 10.87 -16.53 -4.37
N ASN A 226 11.29 -16.18 -5.57
CA ASN A 226 12.00 -17.09 -6.48
C ASN A 226 13.51 -17.21 -6.18
N GLY A 227 14.03 -16.40 -5.26
CA GLY A 227 15.46 -16.33 -4.98
C GLY A 227 16.29 -15.71 -6.11
N GLU A 228 15.71 -14.89 -6.98
CA GLU A 228 16.42 -14.18 -8.05
C GLU A 228 17.28 -13.05 -7.52
N ILE A 229 16.85 -12.42 -6.40
CA ILE A 229 17.58 -11.40 -5.67
C ILE A 229 17.81 -11.84 -4.22
N CYS A 230 18.77 -11.22 -3.54
CA CYS A 230 19.07 -11.51 -2.15
C CYS A 230 18.55 -10.43 -1.19
N VAL A 231 18.36 -9.20 -1.66
CA VAL A 231 17.88 -8.09 -0.82
C VAL A 231 16.86 -7.25 -1.60
N ALA A 232 15.81 -6.86 -0.90
CA ALA A 232 14.90 -5.80 -1.33
C ALA A 232 14.76 -4.76 -0.22
N PHE A 233 14.82 -3.47 -0.57
CA PHE A 233 14.33 -2.42 0.31
C PHE A 233 12.89 -2.11 -0.09
N GLY A 234 11.93 -2.55 0.74
CA GLY A 234 10.53 -2.65 0.36
C GLY A 234 9.56 -2.58 1.52
N TRP A 235 8.28 -2.77 1.23
CA TRP A 235 7.21 -2.75 2.22
C TRP A 235 7.07 -4.08 2.95
N SER A 236 6.73 -3.99 4.25
CA SER A 236 6.70 -5.15 5.17
C SER A 236 5.82 -6.29 4.65
N GLY A 237 4.56 -6.05 4.34
CA GLY A 237 3.64 -7.09 3.90
C GLY A 237 4.01 -7.69 2.54
N ASP A 238 4.54 -6.92 1.61
CA ASP A 238 5.02 -7.43 0.32
C ASP A 238 6.16 -8.43 0.50
N ILE A 239 7.08 -8.13 1.43
CA ILE A 239 8.19 -9.05 1.74
C ILE A 239 7.67 -10.29 2.46
N LEU A 240 6.65 -10.15 3.30
CA LEU A 240 6.00 -11.28 3.95
C LEU A 240 5.19 -12.13 2.95
N GLN A 241 4.54 -11.52 1.97
CA GLN A 241 3.94 -12.25 0.84
C GLN A 241 5.02 -13.01 0.03
N ALA A 242 6.21 -12.41 -0.16
CA ALA A 242 7.31 -13.11 -0.81
C ALA A 242 7.78 -14.31 0.02
N ARG A 243 7.82 -14.20 1.35
CA ARG A 243 8.10 -15.31 2.29
C ARG A 243 7.10 -16.44 2.12
N ASP A 244 5.82 -16.10 2.10
CA ASP A 244 4.73 -17.07 1.95
C ASP A 244 4.79 -17.78 0.60
N ARG A 245 4.90 -17.03 -0.50
CA ARG A 245 5.07 -17.58 -1.86
C ARG A 245 6.28 -18.51 -1.98
N ALA A 246 7.41 -18.18 -1.31
CA ALA A 246 8.59 -19.04 -1.30
C ALA A 246 8.34 -20.34 -0.54
N ALA A 247 7.65 -20.27 0.59
CA ALA A 247 7.27 -21.44 1.39
C ALA A 247 6.31 -22.36 0.62
N GLU A 248 5.28 -21.80 -0.02
CA GLU A 248 4.34 -22.58 -0.86
C GLU A 248 5.04 -23.26 -2.04
N ALA A 249 6.02 -22.59 -2.65
CA ALA A 249 6.78 -23.15 -3.77
C ALA A 249 7.75 -24.24 -3.34
N ASP A 250 8.04 -24.40 -2.04
CA ASP A 250 9.01 -25.37 -1.46
C ASP A 250 10.37 -25.36 -2.21
N ASN A 251 10.81 -24.14 -2.60
CA ASN A 251 12.00 -23.95 -3.45
C ASN A 251 13.30 -23.76 -2.63
N GLY A 252 13.23 -23.86 -1.29
CA GLY A 252 14.37 -23.71 -0.38
C GLY A 252 14.80 -22.27 -0.16
N VAL A 253 14.01 -21.29 -0.59
CA VAL A 253 14.25 -19.86 -0.33
C VAL A 253 13.66 -19.50 1.03
N ASP A 254 14.49 -18.90 1.89
CA ASP A 254 14.09 -18.38 3.21
C ASP A 254 14.11 -16.85 3.17
N VAL A 255 12.92 -16.23 3.22
CA VAL A 255 12.74 -14.79 3.18
C VAL A 255 12.38 -14.25 4.55
N ALA A 256 13.07 -13.19 4.99
CA ALA A 256 12.76 -12.48 6.22
C ALA A 256 12.61 -10.97 5.97
N TYR A 257 11.69 -10.35 6.71
CA TYR A 257 11.56 -8.89 6.80
C TYR A 257 12.20 -8.39 8.09
N ASN A 258 12.88 -7.26 8.02
CA ASN A 258 13.48 -6.60 9.16
C ASN A 258 13.17 -5.09 9.11
N ALA A 259 12.50 -4.57 10.16
CA ALA A 259 12.46 -3.15 10.42
C ALA A 259 13.84 -2.68 10.90
N PRO A 260 14.47 -1.70 10.24
CA PRO A 260 15.81 -1.24 10.61
C PRO A 260 15.89 -0.65 12.03
N THR A 261 16.96 -0.95 12.73
CA THR A 261 17.21 -0.46 14.10
C THR A 261 17.46 1.03 14.18
N GLU A 262 17.89 1.67 13.10
CA GLU A 262 18.06 3.12 12.97
C GLU A 262 16.72 3.86 12.84
N GLY A 263 15.65 3.13 12.56
CA GLY A 263 14.29 3.60 12.37
C GLY A 263 13.71 3.15 11.05
N ALA A 264 12.41 2.92 11.03
CA ALA A 264 11.65 2.57 9.84
C ALA A 264 10.50 3.55 9.63
N LEU A 265 10.20 3.87 8.36
CA LEU A 265 9.02 4.64 8.03
C LEU A 265 7.76 3.81 8.30
N MET A 266 6.84 4.39 9.08
CA MET A 266 5.48 3.88 9.26
C MET A 266 4.54 4.70 8.37
N TRP A 267 3.81 4.02 7.51
CA TRP A 267 2.87 4.64 6.57
C TRP A 267 1.45 4.09 6.76
N PHE A 268 0.47 4.83 6.25
CA PHE A 268 -0.95 4.51 6.35
C PHE A 268 -1.61 4.68 5.00
N ASP A 269 -2.22 3.64 4.47
CA ASP A 269 -3.03 3.71 3.26
C ASP A 269 -4.50 3.91 3.60
N GLN A 270 -5.10 4.85 2.90
CA GLN A 270 -6.41 5.38 3.22
C GLN A 270 -7.34 5.22 2.02
N MET A 271 -8.50 4.61 2.23
CA MET A 271 -9.54 4.58 1.20
C MET A 271 -10.32 5.88 1.22
N ALA A 272 -10.41 6.53 0.07
CA ALA A 272 -11.08 7.82 -0.10
C ALA A 272 -11.95 7.84 -1.37
N VAL A 273 -12.94 8.74 -1.40
CA VAL A 273 -13.88 8.90 -2.51
C VAL A 273 -13.50 10.15 -3.31
N PRO A 274 -13.11 10.03 -4.60
CA PRO A 274 -12.83 11.18 -5.45
C PRO A 274 -14.04 12.12 -5.56
N VAL A 275 -13.78 13.43 -5.72
CA VAL A 275 -14.86 14.43 -5.88
C VAL A 275 -15.68 14.19 -7.13
N ASP A 276 -15.12 13.55 -8.14
CA ASP A 276 -15.72 13.22 -9.44
C ASP A 276 -16.15 11.75 -9.55
N ALA A 277 -16.28 11.03 -8.43
CA ALA A 277 -16.71 9.63 -8.38
C ALA A 277 -18.06 9.45 -9.09
N PRO A 278 -18.15 8.56 -10.09
CA PRO A 278 -19.39 8.30 -10.82
C PRO A 278 -20.50 7.70 -9.96
N ASN A 279 -20.14 6.83 -8.98
CA ASN A 279 -21.07 6.10 -8.13
C ASN A 279 -20.72 6.25 -6.64
N VAL A 280 -21.11 7.38 -6.04
CA VAL A 280 -20.83 7.71 -4.63
C VAL A 280 -21.53 6.74 -3.66
N GLU A 281 -22.72 6.24 -4.02
CA GLU A 281 -23.45 5.25 -3.20
C GLU A 281 -22.69 3.91 -3.18
N GLY A 282 -22.27 3.44 -4.34
CA GLY A 282 -21.45 2.24 -4.47
C GLY A 282 -20.10 2.37 -3.77
N ALA A 283 -19.47 3.56 -3.84
CA ALA A 283 -18.25 3.84 -3.09
C ALA A 283 -18.43 3.64 -1.59
N HIS A 284 -19.49 4.22 -0.99
CA HIS A 284 -19.77 4.04 0.43
C HIS A 284 -20.14 2.59 0.76
N ALA A 285 -20.84 1.88 -0.13
CA ALA A 285 -21.11 0.45 0.05
C ALA A 285 -19.81 -0.36 0.11
N PHE A 286 -18.83 -0.07 -0.77
CA PHE A 286 -17.52 -0.73 -0.76
C PHE A 286 -16.72 -0.40 0.51
N LEU A 287 -16.65 0.88 0.90
CA LEU A 287 -15.98 1.27 2.15
C LEU A 287 -16.61 0.58 3.36
N ASN A 288 -17.94 0.54 3.44
CA ASN A 288 -18.63 -0.13 4.54
C ASN A 288 -18.42 -1.64 4.55
N PHE A 289 -18.36 -2.28 3.37
CA PHE A 289 -18.06 -3.70 3.22
C PHE A 289 -16.66 -4.03 3.72
N ILE A 290 -15.66 -3.21 3.35
CA ILE A 290 -14.28 -3.40 3.81
C ILE A 290 -14.16 -3.20 5.33
N MET A 291 -14.92 -2.27 5.93
CA MET A 291 -14.93 -2.05 7.39
C MET A 291 -15.65 -3.14 8.18
N ASP A 292 -16.31 -4.12 7.55
CA ASP A 292 -16.74 -5.32 8.27
C ASP A 292 -15.53 -6.05 8.87
N ALA A 293 -15.65 -6.49 10.12
CA ALA A 293 -14.53 -7.07 10.86
C ALA A 293 -13.93 -8.31 10.20
N ASN A 294 -14.77 -9.18 9.64
CA ASN A 294 -14.31 -10.39 8.95
C ASN A 294 -13.68 -10.08 7.60
N ASN A 295 -14.26 -9.12 6.85
CA ASN A 295 -13.73 -8.73 5.55
C ASN A 295 -12.36 -8.07 5.69
N MET A 296 -12.21 -7.17 6.66
CA MET A 296 -10.93 -6.53 6.94
C MET A 296 -9.88 -7.55 7.42
N ALA A 297 -10.27 -8.50 8.26
CA ALA A 297 -9.38 -9.58 8.67
C ALA A 297 -8.96 -10.46 7.49
N ALA A 298 -9.91 -10.83 6.62
CA ALA A 298 -9.60 -11.60 5.41
C ALA A 298 -8.60 -10.87 4.51
N ALA A 299 -8.77 -9.55 4.31
CA ALA A 299 -7.82 -8.74 3.58
C ALA A 299 -6.43 -8.78 4.24
N SER A 300 -6.32 -8.50 5.55
CA SER A 300 -5.03 -8.56 6.28
C SER A 300 -4.39 -9.94 6.26
N ASN A 301 -5.16 -11.00 6.42
CA ASN A 301 -4.66 -12.38 6.40
C ASN A 301 -4.07 -12.77 5.04
N TYR A 302 -4.57 -12.15 3.96
CA TYR A 302 -4.08 -12.39 2.60
C TYR A 302 -2.84 -11.54 2.28
N VAL A 303 -2.87 -10.24 2.65
CA VAL A 303 -1.80 -9.30 2.24
C VAL A 303 -0.67 -9.15 3.27
N TYR A 304 -0.81 -9.74 4.46
CA TYR A 304 0.18 -9.65 5.56
C TYR A 304 0.49 -8.21 6.00
N TYR A 305 -0.51 -7.33 5.96
CA TYR A 305 -0.42 -5.97 6.51
C TYR A 305 -1.33 -5.80 7.72
N ALA A 306 -0.92 -4.97 8.66
CA ALA A 306 -1.78 -4.51 9.72
C ALA A 306 -2.86 -3.57 9.17
N ASN A 307 -4.03 -3.54 9.79
CA ASN A 307 -5.16 -2.75 9.36
C ASN A 307 -5.67 -1.78 10.45
N GLY A 308 -6.53 -0.85 10.05
CA GLY A 308 -7.13 0.17 10.92
C GLY A 308 -8.42 -0.25 11.62
N ASN A 309 -8.79 -1.54 11.60
CA ASN A 309 -10.04 -2.04 12.16
C ASN A 309 -9.78 -2.83 13.45
N LYS A 310 -10.19 -2.27 14.61
CA LYS A 310 -9.98 -2.93 15.90
C LYS A 310 -10.75 -4.23 16.04
N ALA A 311 -11.97 -4.27 15.51
CA ALA A 311 -12.82 -5.45 15.61
C ALA A 311 -12.31 -6.64 14.77
N SER A 312 -11.52 -6.38 13.73
CA SER A 312 -10.95 -7.44 12.89
C SER A 312 -9.90 -8.29 13.59
N GLN A 313 -9.28 -7.79 14.67
CA GLN A 313 -8.19 -8.49 15.35
C GLN A 313 -8.58 -9.87 15.89
N GLU A 314 -9.87 -10.09 16.22
CA GLU A 314 -10.37 -11.38 16.68
C GLU A 314 -10.43 -12.45 15.55
N PHE A 315 -10.35 -12.04 14.29
CA PHE A 315 -10.45 -12.88 13.10
C PHE A 315 -9.13 -13.03 12.34
N LEU A 316 -8.07 -12.36 12.83
CA LEU A 316 -6.73 -12.51 12.25
C LEU A 316 -6.15 -13.87 12.58
N ILE A 317 -5.46 -14.49 11.61
CA ILE A 317 -4.69 -15.71 11.84
C ILE A 317 -3.45 -15.41 12.70
N GLU A 318 -2.94 -16.43 13.39
CA GLU A 318 -1.78 -16.31 14.29
C GLU A 318 -0.55 -15.78 13.55
N ASP A 319 -0.33 -16.21 12.31
CA ASP A 319 0.78 -15.78 11.44
C ASP A 319 0.72 -14.28 11.09
N VAL A 320 -0.41 -13.62 11.30
CA VAL A 320 -0.58 -12.18 11.10
C VAL A 320 -0.55 -11.43 12.43
N ILE A 321 -1.41 -11.82 13.40
CA ILE A 321 -1.52 -11.08 14.66
C ILE A 321 -0.31 -11.31 15.57
N GLY A 322 0.34 -12.48 15.47
CA GLY A 322 1.52 -12.85 16.25
C GLY A 322 2.85 -12.42 15.62
N ASP A 323 2.87 -11.97 14.37
CA ASP A 323 4.11 -11.55 13.68
C ASP A 323 4.43 -10.08 13.99
N THR A 324 5.57 -9.86 14.66
CA THR A 324 6.04 -8.51 15.03
C THR A 324 6.50 -7.67 13.82
N ALA A 325 6.66 -8.27 12.66
CA ALA A 325 6.86 -7.55 11.39
C ALA A 325 5.57 -6.88 10.89
N ILE A 326 4.40 -7.39 11.30
CA ILE A 326 3.07 -6.87 10.95
C ILE A 326 2.54 -5.99 12.08
N TYR A 327 2.52 -6.52 13.31
CA TYR A 327 2.10 -5.81 14.52
C TYR A 327 3.31 -5.63 15.47
N PRO A 328 4.15 -4.61 15.25
CA PRO A 328 5.38 -4.40 15.98
C PRO A 328 5.18 -4.26 17.50
N ASP A 329 6.16 -4.72 18.27
CA ASP A 329 6.20 -4.51 19.72
C ASP A 329 6.47 -3.03 20.08
N GLU A 330 6.32 -2.68 21.37
CA GLU A 330 6.50 -1.31 21.84
C GLU A 330 7.90 -0.75 21.54
N ALA A 331 8.93 -1.58 21.59
CA ALA A 331 10.31 -1.14 21.35
C ALA A 331 10.53 -0.80 19.87
N THR A 332 10.02 -1.62 18.96
CA THR A 332 10.04 -1.36 17.52
C THR A 332 9.18 -0.13 17.20
N LEU A 333 7.94 -0.05 17.74
CA LEU A 333 7.05 1.10 17.54
C LEU A 333 7.67 2.43 17.97
N ALA A 334 8.52 2.43 19.01
CA ALA A 334 9.22 3.64 19.47
C ALA A 334 10.26 4.15 18.45
N ASN A 335 10.77 3.29 17.59
CA ASN A 335 11.75 3.62 16.54
C ASN A 335 11.11 3.91 15.18
N LEU A 336 9.77 3.77 15.07
CA LEU A 336 9.08 4.11 13.83
C LEU A 336 8.88 5.61 13.74
N TYR A 337 9.14 6.17 12.57
CA TYR A 337 8.86 7.56 12.23
C TYR A 337 7.80 7.67 11.15
N THR A 338 7.15 8.83 11.09
CA THR A 338 6.24 9.22 10.00
C THR A 338 6.84 10.42 9.28
N VAL A 339 6.43 10.64 8.04
CA VAL A 339 6.86 11.81 7.26
C VAL A 339 5.66 12.67 6.89
N THR A 340 5.93 13.95 6.66
CA THR A 340 4.94 14.93 6.24
C THR A 340 5.06 15.25 4.75
N PRO A 341 4.00 15.73 4.09
CA PRO A 341 4.05 16.08 2.67
C PRO A 341 5.11 17.13 2.35
N PHE A 342 5.69 17.04 1.18
CA PHE A 342 6.57 18.07 0.63
C PHE A 342 5.75 19.24 0.08
N ASP A 343 6.19 20.46 0.36
CA ASP A 343 5.71 21.61 -0.41
C ASP A 343 6.20 21.56 -1.88
N ALA A 344 5.62 22.40 -2.74
CA ALA A 344 5.95 22.38 -4.17
C ALA A 344 7.44 22.69 -4.47
N GLY A 345 8.14 23.40 -3.57
CA GLY A 345 9.57 23.71 -3.70
C GLY A 345 10.43 22.49 -3.42
N VAL A 346 10.18 21.86 -2.28
CA VAL A 346 10.85 20.63 -1.84
C VAL A 346 10.55 19.49 -2.81
N GLN A 347 9.27 19.33 -3.26
CA GLN A 347 8.90 18.31 -4.23
C GLN A 347 9.74 18.39 -5.51
N ARG A 348 9.98 19.58 -6.05
CA ARG A 348 10.86 19.75 -7.23
C ARG A 348 12.31 19.34 -6.95
N THR A 349 12.80 19.59 -5.75
CA THR A 349 14.15 19.17 -5.33
C THR A 349 14.23 17.65 -5.23
N VAL A 350 13.29 17.04 -4.56
CA VAL A 350 13.17 15.57 -4.42
C VAL A 350 13.05 14.88 -5.79
N THR A 351 12.22 15.41 -6.69
CA THR A 351 12.07 14.85 -8.05
C THR A 351 13.39 14.88 -8.84
N ARG A 352 14.16 15.98 -8.75
CA ARG A 352 15.48 16.07 -9.40
C ARG A 352 16.50 15.13 -8.79
N LEU A 353 16.56 15.08 -7.45
CA LEU A 353 17.41 14.16 -6.71
C LEU A 353 17.11 12.72 -7.12
N TRP A 354 15.84 12.33 -7.10
CA TRP A 354 15.43 10.98 -7.46
C TRP A 354 15.76 10.60 -8.91
N THR A 355 15.54 11.52 -9.84
CA THR A 355 15.91 11.33 -11.25
C THR A 355 17.42 11.09 -11.39
N LYS A 356 18.25 11.86 -10.66
CA LYS A 356 19.71 11.71 -10.63
C LYS A 356 20.11 10.35 -10.04
N VAL A 357 19.52 9.97 -8.91
CA VAL A 357 19.77 8.66 -8.28
C VAL A 357 19.41 7.53 -9.25
N LYS A 358 18.23 7.54 -9.85
CA LYS A 358 17.83 6.46 -10.77
C LYS A 358 18.73 6.37 -11.99
N SER A 359 19.12 7.49 -12.57
CA SER A 359 20.01 7.50 -13.74
C SER A 359 21.47 7.19 -13.40
N GLY A 360 21.90 7.38 -12.16
CA GLY A 360 23.29 7.24 -11.73
C GLY A 360 24.21 8.34 -12.27
N GLN A 361 23.66 9.54 -12.59
CA GLN A 361 24.39 10.65 -13.24
C GLN A 361 24.27 11.96 -12.46
#